data_b14495686ff6f5cf2d9920332e9282c8
#
_entry.id   b14495686ff6f5cf2d9920332e9282c8
#
_cell.length_a   1.000
_cell.length_b   1.000
_cell.length_c   1.000
_cell.angle_alpha   90.00
_cell.angle_beta   90.00
_cell.angle_gamma   90.00
#
_symmetry.space_group_name_H-M   'P 1'
#
loop_
_entity.id
_entity.type
_entity.pdbx_description
1 polymer ?
#
loop_
_entity_poly.entity_id
_entity_poly.type
_entity_poly.pdbx_seq_one_letter_code
_entity_poly.pdbx_strand_id
1 'polypeptide(L)'
;MRRLPPVLLALMLLTGCGAWETEAALSLPKTVPAKPISAPAVVTEGRNPTKDYDLPTEVVRQLEWGERMGKPMAKLAELPEQDAAFYAVEEDSSYWALLRWGGSLAEFDWSFGGPLIVEPRLWCRDVDGDGQEEIVLVNHVGSGTGVSIEELHIVEKNLDGTLTDYAFPEELWQEDLSSLLDTAVTADRTFAVLGEELVDITRQLPENLDPEVLRGLGTGSVARFDTDWPDSGGIRFNGSACLDADGYYYWYVADISAYVSYAGGVFTLSDLHLNSN
;
A
#
# COMPACT_ATOMS: atom_id res chain seq x y z
N MET A 1 -15.75 -28.56 -97.14
CA MET A 1 -15.29 -29.42 -96.04
C MET A 1 -14.53 -28.59 -95.04
N ARG A 2 -15.23 -28.13 -94.00
CA ARG A 2 -14.59 -27.33 -92.87
C ARG A 2 -14.69 -28.17 -91.60
N ARG A 3 -13.58 -28.49 -91.01
CA ARG A 3 -13.46 -29.20 -89.74
C ARG A 3 -13.64 -28.20 -88.61
N LEU A 4 -14.56 -28.46 -87.71
CA LEU A 4 -14.73 -27.78 -86.44
C LEU A 4 -13.73 -28.32 -85.40
N PRO A 5 -13.13 -27.49 -84.53
CA PRO A 5 -12.29 -27.99 -83.47
C PRO A 5 -13.07 -28.40 -82.21
N PRO A 6 -12.61 -29.29 -81.39
CA PRO A 6 -13.27 -29.75 -80.21
C PRO A 6 -13.28 -28.66 -79.08
N VAL A 7 -14.43 -28.49 -78.48
CA VAL A 7 -14.68 -27.66 -77.34
C VAL A 7 -14.11 -28.37 -76.10
N LEU A 8 -13.10 -27.79 -75.51
CA LEU A 8 -12.54 -28.23 -74.25
C LEU A 8 -13.41 -27.72 -73.09
N LEU A 9 -14.09 -28.63 -72.41
CA LEU A 9 -14.90 -28.34 -71.23
C LEU A 9 -13.94 -28.19 -70.00
N ALA A 10 -13.66 -26.96 -69.63
CA ALA A 10 -12.88 -26.70 -68.42
C ALA A 10 -13.80 -26.80 -67.16
N LEU A 11 -13.60 -27.83 -66.39
CA LEU A 11 -14.25 -28.04 -65.10
C LEU A 11 -13.59 -27.10 -64.09
N MET A 12 -14.22 -25.99 -63.77
CA MET A 12 -13.81 -25.14 -62.67
C MET A 12 -14.17 -25.81 -61.33
N LEU A 13 -13.18 -26.40 -60.69
CA LEU A 13 -13.25 -26.74 -59.28
C LEU A 13 -13.18 -25.44 -58.48
N LEU A 14 -14.33 -24.98 -57.99
CA LEU A 14 -14.42 -23.98 -56.94
C LEU A 14 -13.92 -24.59 -55.64
N THR A 15 -12.63 -24.48 -55.40
CA THR A 15 -12.09 -24.62 -54.05
C THR A 15 -12.53 -23.41 -53.27
N GLY A 16 -13.54 -23.58 -52.44
CA GLY A 16 -13.94 -22.62 -51.43
C GLY A 16 -12.77 -22.48 -50.42
N CYS A 17 -11.93 -21.48 -50.61
CA CYS A 17 -11.14 -20.97 -49.53
C CYS A 17 -12.10 -20.38 -48.49
N GLY A 18 -12.42 -21.17 -47.45
CA GLY A 18 -12.97 -20.61 -46.24
C GLY A 18 -11.97 -19.56 -45.79
N ALA A 19 -12.40 -18.30 -45.77
CA ALA A 19 -11.70 -17.28 -45.04
C ALA A 19 -11.64 -17.74 -43.56
N TRP A 20 -10.48 -18.15 -43.15
CA TRP A 20 -10.18 -18.20 -41.72
C TRP A 20 -10.25 -16.75 -41.28
N GLU A 21 -11.32 -16.41 -40.59
CA GLU A 21 -11.33 -15.24 -39.74
C GLU A 21 -10.17 -15.45 -38.80
N THR A 22 -9.08 -14.74 -39.04
CA THR A 22 -8.04 -14.53 -38.06
C THR A 22 -8.74 -13.84 -36.90
N GLU A 23 -9.08 -14.61 -35.85
CA GLU A 23 -9.34 -14.01 -34.55
C GLU A 23 -8.26 -12.97 -34.36
N ALA A 24 -8.67 -11.71 -34.30
CA ALA A 24 -7.79 -10.63 -33.91
C ALA A 24 -7.31 -11.02 -32.53
N ALA A 25 -6.10 -11.54 -32.46
CA ALA A 25 -5.44 -11.74 -31.19
C ALA A 25 -5.44 -10.35 -30.53
N LEU A 26 -6.30 -10.14 -29.55
CA LEU A 26 -6.32 -8.97 -28.70
C LEU A 26 -4.90 -8.89 -28.13
N SER A 27 -4.09 -8.00 -28.72
CA SER A 27 -2.72 -7.80 -28.24
C SER A 27 -2.84 -7.20 -26.85
N LEU A 28 -2.32 -7.91 -25.86
CA LEU A 28 -2.12 -7.33 -24.54
C LEU A 28 -1.44 -5.96 -24.68
N PRO A 29 -1.82 -4.97 -23.89
CA PRO A 29 -1.24 -3.65 -23.96
C PRO A 29 0.28 -3.74 -23.84
N LYS A 30 1.00 -2.90 -24.60
CA LYS A 30 2.44 -2.76 -24.40
C LYS A 30 2.63 -2.11 -23.04
N THR A 31 3.06 -2.91 -22.09
CA THR A 31 3.35 -2.48 -20.74
C THR A 31 4.73 -1.83 -20.68
N VAL A 32 4.91 -0.89 -19.79
CA VAL A 32 6.18 -0.27 -19.42
C VAL A 32 6.35 -0.41 -17.91
N PRO A 33 7.57 -0.50 -17.37
CA PRO A 33 7.78 -0.58 -15.93
C PRO A 33 7.00 0.52 -15.19
N ALA A 34 6.37 0.17 -14.08
CA ALA A 34 5.71 1.15 -13.25
C ALA A 34 6.74 2.17 -12.73
N LYS A 35 6.40 3.44 -12.82
CA LYS A 35 7.27 4.50 -12.30
C LYS A 35 7.21 4.52 -10.78
N PRO A 36 8.35 4.79 -10.10
CA PRO A 36 8.31 5.07 -8.68
C PRO A 36 7.37 6.25 -8.36
N ILE A 37 6.68 6.14 -7.24
CA ILE A 37 5.83 7.20 -6.69
C ILE A 37 6.64 7.90 -5.62
N SER A 38 6.85 9.21 -5.75
CA SER A 38 7.58 10.00 -4.77
C SER A 38 6.71 11.12 -4.24
N ALA A 39 6.59 11.21 -2.93
CA ALA A 39 5.80 12.23 -2.26
C ALA A 39 6.60 12.85 -1.10
N PRO A 40 6.50 14.19 -0.90
CA PRO A 40 7.03 14.81 0.29
C PRO A 40 6.25 14.32 1.51
N ALA A 41 6.96 14.05 2.60
CA ALA A 41 6.34 13.65 3.86
C ALA A 41 5.42 14.74 4.41
N VAL A 42 4.44 14.34 5.20
CA VAL A 42 3.75 15.26 6.12
C VAL A 42 4.68 15.49 7.31
N VAL A 43 5.15 16.73 7.48
CA VAL A 43 6.14 17.06 8.52
C VAL A 43 5.43 17.66 9.72
N THR A 44 5.71 17.10 10.90
CA THR A 44 5.18 17.59 12.17
C THR A 44 6.29 17.71 13.20
N GLU A 45 6.52 18.91 13.73
CA GLU A 45 7.40 19.09 14.86
C GLU A 45 6.73 18.55 16.13
N GLY A 46 7.46 17.71 16.86
CA GLY A 46 7.03 17.23 18.17
C GLY A 46 6.94 18.36 19.17
N ARG A 47 5.82 18.45 19.86
CA ARG A 47 5.61 19.45 20.90
C ARG A 47 6.28 19.03 22.20
N ASN A 48 6.85 19.97 22.91
CA ASN A 48 7.28 19.71 24.28
C ASN A 48 6.07 19.26 25.13
N PRO A 49 6.27 18.30 26.05
CA PRO A 49 5.19 17.86 26.93
C PRO A 49 4.52 19.03 27.65
N THR A 50 3.21 19.06 27.64
CA THR A 50 2.39 20.10 28.27
C THR A 50 2.34 19.94 29.79
N LYS A 51 2.75 18.76 30.29
CA LYS A 51 2.77 18.39 31.72
C LYS A 51 3.82 17.33 31.99
N ASP A 52 4.17 17.13 33.26
CA ASP A 52 4.95 15.99 33.68
C ASP A 52 4.13 14.70 33.57
N TYR A 53 4.65 13.71 32.86
CA TYR A 53 4.03 12.42 32.71
C TYR A 53 4.64 11.38 33.65
N ASP A 54 3.80 10.63 34.34
CA ASP A 54 4.19 9.41 35.06
C ASP A 54 4.20 8.25 34.04
N LEU A 55 5.34 8.05 33.39
CA LEU A 55 5.49 7.12 32.26
C LEU A 55 5.38 5.67 32.73
N PRO A 56 4.43 4.86 32.19
CA PRO A 56 4.34 3.45 32.48
C PRO A 56 5.63 2.71 32.10
N THR A 57 6.03 1.74 32.96
CA THR A 57 7.22 0.92 32.72
C THR A 57 6.94 -0.33 31.91
N GLU A 58 5.71 -0.83 31.96
CA GLU A 58 5.32 -2.07 31.28
C GLU A 58 4.69 -1.78 29.92
N VAL A 59 5.11 -2.53 28.90
CA VAL A 59 4.47 -2.52 27.59
C VAL A 59 3.13 -3.27 27.71
N VAL A 60 2.06 -2.65 27.23
CA VAL A 60 0.74 -3.25 27.15
C VAL A 60 0.30 -3.34 25.69
N ARG A 61 -0.44 -4.38 25.36
CA ARG A 61 -1.00 -4.54 24.03
C ARG A 61 -2.04 -3.44 23.77
N GLN A 62 -2.08 -2.92 22.56
CA GLN A 62 -3.04 -1.90 22.17
C GLN A 62 -4.48 -2.32 22.43
N LEU A 63 -4.82 -3.60 22.17
CA LEU A 63 -6.11 -4.21 22.51
C LEU A 63 -6.42 -4.11 24.00
N GLU A 64 -5.44 -4.44 24.85
CA GLU A 64 -5.61 -4.40 26.32
C GLU A 64 -5.82 -2.96 26.81
N TRP A 65 -5.17 -1.99 26.18
CA TRP A 65 -5.39 -0.58 26.50
C TRP A 65 -6.79 -0.11 26.09
N GLY A 66 -7.25 -0.47 24.88
CA GLY A 66 -8.61 -0.15 24.42
C GLY A 66 -9.71 -0.81 25.25
N GLU A 67 -9.50 -2.03 25.74
CA GLU A 67 -10.45 -2.73 26.65
C GLU A 67 -10.47 -2.14 28.06
N ARG A 68 -9.37 -1.52 28.47
CA ARG A 68 -9.21 -0.90 29.80
C ARG A 68 -9.46 0.60 29.77
N MET A 69 -10.40 1.05 28.96
CA MET A 69 -10.81 2.45 28.89
C MET A 69 -10.87 3.06 30.29
N GLY A 70 -10.07 4.10 30.54
CA GLY A 70 -9.88 4.72 31.84
C GLY A 70 -8.43 4.72 32.34
N LYS A 71 -7.46 4.11 31.63
CA LYS A 71 -6.05 4.39 31.86
C LYS A 71 -5.63 5.57 31.02
N PRO A 72 -5.12 6.64 31.64
CA PRO A 72 -4.78 7.87 30.91
C PRO A 72 -3.59 7.71 29.98
N MET A 73 -2.83 6.61 30.11
CA MET A 73 -1.63 6.37 29.31
C MET A 73 -1.30 4.87 29.28
N ALA A 74 -0.77 4.42 28.14
CA ALA A 74 -0.21 3.09 27.96
C ALA A 74 1.10 3.16 27.16
N LYS A 75 2.13 2.42 27.59
CA LYS A 75 3.31 2.17 26.78
C LYS A 75 3.00 1.05 25.81
N LEU A 76 3.10 1.30 24.50
CA LEU A 76 2.72 0.37 23.45
C LEU A 76 3.89 -0.34 22.80
N ALA A 77 5.07 0.30 22.74
CA ALA A 77 6.29 -0.28 22.19
C ALA A 77 7.52 0.33 22.90
N GLU A 78 8.64 -0.39 22.86
CA GLU A 78 9.91 0.13 23.37
C GLU A 78 11.11 -0.50 22.66
N LEU A 79 12.22 0.28 22.64
CA LEU A 79 13.57 -0.13 22.30
C LEU A 79 14.49 0.27 23.46
N PRO A 80 14.70 -0.64 24.44
CA PRO A 80 15.43 -0.29 25.67
C PRO A 80 16.88 0.14 25.42
N GLU A 81 17.54 -0.45 24.42
CA GLU A 81 18.94 -0.15 24.08
C GLU A 81 19.13 1.28 23.53
N GLN A 82 18.10 1.82 22.87
CA GLN A 82 18.07 3.17 22.32
C GLN A 82 17.39 4.19 23.24
N ASP A 83 16.98 3.78 24.45
CA ASP A 83 16.13 4.57 25.33
C ASP A 83 14.92 5.17 24.60
N ALA A 84 14.28 4.35 23.75
CA ALA A 84 13.10 4.76 22.99
C ALA A 84 11.85 4.02 23.47
N ALA A 85 10.75 4.74 23.61
CA ALA A 85 9.45 4.17 23.95
C ALA A 85 8.30 5.00 23.40
N PHE A 86 7.28 4.31 22.94
CA PHE A 86 6.07 4.86 22.34
C PHE A 86 4.88 4.64 23.26
N TYR A 87 4.13 5.73 23.49
CA TYR A 87 2.99 5.73 24.40
C TYR A 87 1.77 6.31 23.70
N ALA A 88 0.60 5.71 23.96
CA ALA A 88 -0.69 6.32 23.68
C ALA A 88 -1.18 7.03 24.95
N VAL A 89 -1.71 8.23 24.81
CA VAL A 89 -2.28 9.05 25.87
C VAL A 89 -3.75 9.30 25.58
N GLU A 90 -4.60 9.14 26.59
CA GLU A 90 -6.03 9.46 26.54
C GLU A 90 -6.39 10.45 27.66
N GLU A 91 -6.98 11.57 27.28
CA GLU A 91 -7.49 12.56 28.25
C GLU A 91 -8.73 13.24 27.68
N ASP A 92 -9.82 13.29 28.42
CA ASP A 92 -11.07 13.92 28.03
C ASP A 92 -11.59 13.50 26.63
N SER A 93 -11.44 12.21 26.29
CA SER A 93 -11.78 11.64 24.98
C SER A 93 -10.91 12.14 23.82
N SER A 94 -9.81 12.79 24.10
CA SER A 94 -8.76 13.13 23.15
C SER A 94 -7.61 12.13 23.26
N TYR A 95 -7.00 11.79 22.12
CA TYR A 95 -5.91 10.84 22.04
C TYR A 95 -4.73 11.50 21.35
N TRP A 96 -3.52 11.22 21.83
CA TRP A 96 -2.29 11.63 21.18
C TRP A 96 -1.16 10.67 21.49
N ALA A 97 -0.10 10.75 20.71
CA ALA A 97 1.10 9.98 20.89
C ALA A 97 2.11 10.73 21.77
N LEU A 98 2.88 9.97 22.54
CA LEU A 98 4.05 10.47 23.22
C LEU A 98 5.24 9.57 22.86
N LEU A 99 6.29 10.15 22.31
CA LEU A 99 7.51 9.45 21.96
C LEU A 99 8.66 9.92 22.86
N ARG A 100 9.27 8.97 23.57
CA ARG A 100 10.53 9.16 24.26
C ARG A 100 11.66 8.59 23.43
N TRP A 101 12.76 9.33 23.27
CA TRP A 101 13.94 8.85 22.60
C TRP A 101 15.20 9.56 23.06
N GLY A 102 16.13 8.79 23.71
CA GLY A 102 17.45 9.27 24.12
C GLY A 102 17.38 10.55 24.96
N GLY A 103 16.51 10.58 25.97
CA GLY A 103 16.30 11.71 26.86
C GLY A 103 15.39 12.82 26.33
N SER A 104 14.99 12.80 25.06
CA SER A 104 13.95 13.67 24.51
C SER A 104 12.57 13.05 24.73
N LEU A 105 11.55 13.89 24.88
CA LEU A 105 10.15 13.51 25.03
C LEU A 105 9.29 14.49 24.23
N ALA A 106 8.48 14.01 23.31
CA ALA A 106 7.64 14.83 22.45
C ALA A 106 6.22 14.30 22.31
N GLU A 107 5.25 15.20 22.21
CA GLU A 107 3.85 14.92 21.91
C GLU A 107 3.60 15.08 20.41
N PHE A 108 2.84 14.15 19.84
CA PHE A 108 2.38 14.16 18.44
C PHE A 108 0.89 13.89 18.38
N ASP A 109 0.18 14.54 17.44
CA ASP A 109 -1.25 14.34 17.19
C ASP A 109 -1.48 13.12 16.27
N TRP A 110 -0.83 12.00 16.55
CA TRP A 110 -1.00 10.78 15.76
C TRP A 110 -2.32 10.09 16.06
N SER A 111 -2.93 9.58 15.02
CA SER A 111 -4.15 8.80 15.12
C SER A 111 -3.85 7.38 15.64
N PHE A 112 -4.82 6.80 16.33
CA PHE A 112 -4.82 5.40 16.71
C PHE A 112 -6.05 4.74 16.12
N GLY A 113 -5.86 3.62 15.45
CA GLY A 113 -6.96 2.75 15.06
C GLY A 113 -7.71 2.27 16.31
N GLY A 114 -9.01 1.99 16.15
CA GLY A 114 -9.84 1.46 17.24
C GLY A 114 -9.20 0.24 17.93
N PRO A 115 -9.80 -0.29 18.99
CA PRO A 115 -9.18 -1.17 20.00
C PRO A 115 -8.67 -2.53 19.49
N LEU A 116 -8.56 -2.70 18.21
CA LEU A 116 -8.23 -3.98 17.62
C LEU A 116 -7.00 -3.84 16.76
N ILE A 117 -6.07 -4.72 16.92
CA ILE A 117 -5.65 -5.56 15.81
C ILE A 117 -4.15 -5.58 15.61
N VAL A 118 -3.45 -4.47 15.43
CA VAL A 118 -2.02 -4.52 15.10
C VAL A 118 -1.22 -3.74 16.12
N GLU A 119 -0.26 -4.43 16.75
CA GLU A 119 0.66 -3.78 17.67
C GLU A 119 1.53 -2.79 16.88
N PRO A 120 1.75 -1.57 17.37
CA PRO A 120 2.70 -0.66 16.76
C PRO A 120 4.10 -1.29 16.80
N ARG A 121 4.86 -1.04 15.74
CA ARG A 121 6.21 -1.56 15.57
C ARG A 121 7.20 -0.41 15.57
N LEU A 122 8.29 -0.61 16.27
CA LEU A 122 9.29 0.43 16.50
C LEU A 122 10.68 -0.11 16.18
N TRP A 123 11.46 0.65 15.42
CA TRP A 123 12.86 0.38 15.11
C TRP A 123 13.68 1.64 15.23
N CYS A 124 14.99 1.51 15.40
CA CYS A 124 15.95 2.60 15.33
C CYS A 124 17.02 2.24 14.30
N ARG A 125 17.09 2.98 13.22
CA ARG A 125 17.96 2.71 12.07
C ARG A 125 18.28 4.00 11.32
N ASP A 126 19.47 4.06 10.72
CA ASP A 126 19.82 5.00 9.66
C ASP A 126 19.11 4.57 8.38
N VAL A 127 17.98 5.21 8.04
CA VAL A 127 17.13 4.81 6.91
C VAL A 127 17.36 5.65 5.66
N ASP A 128 18.01 6.81 5.78
CA ASP A 128 18.33 7.70 4.67
C ASP A 128 19.82 7.70 4.28
N GLY A 129 20.65 7.07 5.09
CA GLY A 129 22.08 6.90 4.82
C GLY A 129 22.92 8.11 5.18
N ASP A 130 22.42 9.02 6.03
CA ASP A 130 23.14 10.21 6.45
C ASP A 130 24.11 9.96 7.63
N GLY A 131 24.04 8.78 8.23
CA GLY A 131 24.88 8.31 9.35
C GLY A 131 24.30 8.64 10.72
N GLN A 132 23.08 9.18 10.80
CA GLN A 132 22.31 9.29 12.03
C GLN A 132 21.25 8.18 12.04
N GLU A 133 20.75 7.84 13.21
CA GLU A 133 19.66 6.87 13.33
C GLU A 133 18.34 7.63 13.50
N GLU A 134 17.29 7.15 12.82
CA GLU A 134 15.92 7.59 12.97
C GLU A 134 15.12 6.55 13.76
N ILE A 135 14.06 7.00 14.40
CA ILE A 135 12.99 6.11 14.85
C ILE A 135 12.05 5.85 13.68
N VAL A 136 11.93 4.59 13.32
CA VAL A 136 10.90 4.10 12.38
C VAL A 136 9.76 3.54 13.19
N LEU A 137 8.58 4.11 13.06
CA LEU A 137 7.38 3.66 13.74
C LEU A 137 6.29 3.34 12.71
N VAL A 138 5.67 2.17 12.85
CA VAL A 138 4.48 1.80 12.11
C VAL A 138 3.33 1.70 13.09
N ASN A 139 2.31 2.52 12.88
CA ASN A 139 1.13 2.59 13.72
C ASN A 139 -0.11 2.18 12.94
N HIS A 140 -1.01 1.43 13.57
CA HIS A 140 -2.29 1.06 12.97
C HIS A 140 -3.32 2.15 13.24
N VAL A 141 -3.88 2.73 12.17
CA VAL A 141 -4.78 3.89 12.29
C VAL A 141 -6.21 3.62 11.83
N GLY A 142 -6.46 2.53 11.12
CA GLY A 142 -7.79 2.20 10.61
C GLY A 142 -8.09 0.72 10.55
N SER A 143 -9.28 0.34 11.02
CA SER A 143 -9.80 -1.03 10.97
C SER A 143 -11.27 -1.04 10.61
N GLY A 144 -11.67 -2.04 9.84
CA GLY A 144 -13.07 -2.29 9.49
C GLY A 144 -13.22 -3.52 8.63
N THR A 145 -14.44 -3.77 8.15
CA THR A 145 -14.66 -4.83 7.17
C THR A 145 -13.96 -4.44 5.86
N GLY A 146 -12.89 -5.17 5.51
CA GLY A 146 -12.08 -4.85 4.32
C GLY A 146 -11.19 -3.62 4.49
N VAL A 147 -10.95 -3.13 5.70
CA VAL A 147 -10.10 -1.97 5.99
C VAL A 147 -9.03 -2.36 6.99
N SER A 148 -7.77 -2.10 6.67
CA SER A 148 -6.63 -2.28 7.58
C SER A 148 -5.52 -1.32 7.16
N ILE A 149 -5.45 -0.17 7.81
CA ILE A 149 -4.55 0.92 7.43
C ILE A 149 -3.51 1.13 8.51
N GLU A 150 -2.26 1.07 8.10
CA GLU A 150 -1.10 1.48 8.90
C GLU A 150 -0.51 2.77 8.33
N GLU A 151 0.04 3.60 9.20
CA GLU A 151 0.85 4.75 8.86
C GLU A 151 2.32 4.49 9.23
N LEU A 152 3.20 4.97 8.36
CA LEU A 152 4.64 4.93 8.57
C LEU A 152 5.11 6.32 9.00
N HIS A 153 5.87 6.36 10.10
CA HIS A 153 6.50 7.54 10.65
C HIS A 153 8.01 7.35 10.70
N ILE A 154 8.76 8.31 10.20
CA ILE A 154 10.20 8.43 10.39
C ILE A 154 10.43 9.64 11.29
N VAL A 155 10.99 9.40 12.47
CA VAL A 155 11.22 10.49 13.42
C VAL A 155 12.71 10.77 13.54
N GLU A 156 13.09 11.97 13.19
CA GLU A 156 14.46 12.50 13.31
C GLU A 156 14.64 13.26 14.59
N LYS A 157 15.85 13.20 15.12
CA LYS A 157 16.26 13.97 16.28
C LYS A 157 17.16 15.13 15.89
N ASN A 158 16.66 16.35 16.09
CA ASN A 158 17.40 17.57 15.80
C ASN A 158 18.58 17.78 16.76
N LEU A 159 19.53 18.62 16.37
CA LEU A 159 20.71 18.96 17.18
C LEU A 159 20.38 19.59 18.55
N ASP A 160 19.23 20.23 18.66
CA ASP A 160 18.73 20.82 19.91
C ASP A 160 17.95 19.81 20.77
N GLY A 161 17.80 18.57 20.29
CA GLY A 161 17.08 17.49 20.97
C GLY A 161 15.59 17.46 20.69
N THR A 162 15.04 18.35 19.88
CA THR A 162 13.65 18.26 19.44
C THR A 162 13.47 17.09 18.47
N LEU A 163 12.26 16.56 18.40
CA LEU A 163 11.92 15.45 17.50
C LEU A 163 11.02 15.98 16.37
N THR A 164 11.34 15.59 15.15
CA THR A 164 10.53 15.91 13.95
C THR A 164 10.03 14.63 13.33
N ASP A 165 8.73 14.53 13.13
CA ASP A 165 8.06 13.42 12.46
C ASP A 165 7.90 13.71 10.98
N TYR A 166 8.22 12.74 10.16
CA TYR A 166 7.97 12.66 8.74
C TYR A 166 7.02 11.49 8.50
N ALA A 167 5.74 11.79 8.33
CA ALA A 167 4.72 10.78 8.16
C ALA A 167 4.43 10.49 6.67
N PHE A 168 4.09 9.24 6.39
CA PHE A 168 3.67 8.75 5.07
C PHE A 168 2.25 8.20 5.12
N PRO A 169 1.24 9.07 5.29
CA PRO A 169 -0.15 8.67 5.32
C PRO A 169 -0.69 8.28 3.94
N GLU A 170 -1.87 7.64 3.93
CA GLU A 170 -2.51 7.10 2.72
C GLU A 170 -2.69 8.15 1.61
N GLU A 171 -2.99 9.39 1.97
CA GLU A 171 -3.25 10.48 1.03
C GLU A 171 -2.05 10.82 0.13
N LEU A 172 -0.84 10.46 0.54
CA LEU A 172 0.36 10.76 -0.22
C LEU A 172 0.64 9.79 -1.37
N TRP A 173 0.09 8.59 -1.34
CA TRP A 173 0.40 7.55 -2.33
C TRP A 173 -0.82 6.93 -3.00
N GLN A 174 -2.00 7.04 -2.41
CA GLN A 174 -3.20 6.33 -2.84
C GLN A 174 -3.65 6.72 -4.25
N GLU A 175 -3.73 8.02 -4.54
CA GLU A 175 -4.18 8.51 -5.85
C GLU A 175 -3.16 8.16 -6.95
N ASP A 176 -1.87 8.37 -6.68
CA ASP A 176 -0.82 8.07 -7.63
C ASP A 176 -0.73 6.57 -7.91
N LEU A 177 -0.81 5.72 -6.87
CA LEU A 177 -0.80 4.28 -7.02
C LEU A 177 -2.04 3.79 -7.77
N SER A 178 -3.22 4.33 -7.47
CA SER A 178 -4.46 4.03 -8.19
C SER A 178 -4.35 4.37 -9.68
N SER A 179 -3.69 5.49 -10.00
CA SER A 179 -3.51 5.92 -11.39
C SER A 179 -2.61 5.00 -12.22
N LEU A 180 -1.80 4.16 -11.58
CA LEU A 180 -0.94 3.17 -12.25
C LEU A 180 -1.64 1.83 -12.47
N LEU A 181 -2.78 1.61 -11.81
CA LEU A 181 -3.56 0.39 -11.95
C LEU A 181 -4.49 0.48 -13.17
N ASP A 182 -4.60 -0.62 -13.90
CA ASP A 182 -5.49 -0.74 -15.05
C ASP A 182 -6.02 -2.17 -15.16
N THR A 183 -6.94 -2.39 -16.09
CA THR A 183 -7.44 -3.72 -16.45
C THR A 183 -7.15 -4.01 -17.91
N ALA A 184 -6.81 -5.27 -18.20
CA ALA A 184 -6.77 -5.79 -19.57
C ALA A 184 -7.73 -6.97 -19.71
N VAL A 185 -8.57 -6.94 -20.72
CA VAL A 185 -9.61 -7.96 -20.95
C VAL A 185 -9.34 -8.68 -22.27
N THR A 186 -9.36 -10.00 -22.23
CA THR A 186 -9.39 -10.88 -23.41
C THR A 186 -10.77 -11.53 -23.56
N ALA A 187 -10.95 -12.41 -24.54
CA ALA A 187 -12.23 -13.08 -24.74
C ALA A 187 -12.69 -13.91 -23.52
N ASP A 188 -11.77 -14.43 -22.71
CA ASP A 188 -12.03 -15.37 -21.63
C ASP A 188 -11.36 -15.00 -20.30
N ARG A 189 -10.57 -13.92 -20.25
CA ARG A 189 -9.80 -13.53 -19.07
C ARG A 189 -9.78 -12.03 -18.83
N THR A 190 -9.69 -11.69 -17.57
CA THR A 190 -9.44 -10.32 -17.10
C THR A 190 -8.16 -10.30 -16.28
N PHE A 191 -7.32 -9.31 -16.53
CA PHE A 191 -6.06 -9.12 -15.85
C PHE A 191 -6.04 -7.78 -15.11
N ALA A 192 -5.48 -7.79 -13.91
CA ALA A 192 -4.99 -6.58 -13.29
C ALA A 192 -3.64 -6.23 -13.91
N VAL A 193 -3.41 -4.94 -14.13
CA VAL A 193 -2.19 -4.41 -14.77
C VAL A 193 -1.57 -3.38 -13.85
N LEU A 194 -0.26 -3.49 -13.63
CA LEU A 194 0.56 -2.49 -12.96
C LEU A 194 1.90 -2.41 -13.70
N GLY A 195 2.08 -1.37 -14.50
CA GLY A 195 3.27 -1.27 -15.34
C GLY A 195 3.40 -2.45 -16.31
N GLU A 196 4.47 -3.26 -16.19
CA GLU A 196 4.69 -4.45 -17.02
C GLU A 196 4.03 -5.72 -16.46
N GLU A 197 3.53 -5.67 -15.26
CA GLU A 197 2.97 -6.84 -14.60
C GLU A 197 1.50 -7.04 -14.94
N LEU A 198 1.15 -8.30 -15.16
CA LEU A 198 -0.21 -8.75 -15.42
C LEU A 198 -0.53 -9.93 -14.50
N VAL A 199 -1.60 -9.79 -13.75
CA VAL A 199 -2.13 -10.86 -12.89
C VAL A 199 -3.52 -11.21 -13.35
N ASP A 200 -3.75 -12.50 -13.63
CA ASP A 200 -5.08 -13.02 -14.01
C ASP A 200 -6.02 -12.96 -12.80
N ILE A 201 -6.99 -12.08 -12.86
CA ILE A 201 -8.01 -11.86 -11.82
C ILE A 201 -9.39 -12.39 -12.20
N THR A 202 -9.48 -13.19 -13.26
CA THR A 202 -10.77 -13.70 -13.78
C THR A 202 -11.59 -14.42 -12.71
N ARG A 203 -10.93 -15.18 -11.84
CA ARG A 203 -11.59 -15.95 -10.78
C ARG A 203 -11.91 -15.12 -9.53
N GLN A 204 -11.29 -13.99 -9.39
CA GLN A 204 -11.51 -13.04 -8.30
C GLN A 204 -12.67 -12.09 -8.60
N LEU A 205 -13.13 -12.02 -9.83
CA LEU A 205 -14.28 -11.18 -10.19
C LEU A 205 -15.57 -11.73 -9.60
N PRO A 206 -16.52 -10.86 -9.20
CA PRO A 206 -17.86 -11.29 -8.80
C PRO A 206 -18.56 -12.03 -9.96
N GLU A 207 -19.24 -13.16 -9.67
CA GLU A 207 -19.94 -13.95 -10.68
C GLU A 207 -20.98 -13.15 -11.49
N ASN A 208 -21.56 -12.12 -10.88
CA ASN A 208 -22.59 -11.29 -11.48
C ASN A 208 -22.12 -9.84 -11.72
N LEU A 209 -20.81 -9.64 -11.91
CA LEU A 209 -20.28 -8.33 -12.24
C LEU A 209 -20.81 -7.90 -13.61
N ASP A 210 -21.55 -6.80 -13.65
CA ASP A 210 -21.92 -6.15 -14.88
C ASP A 210 -20.68 -5.43 -15.45
N PRO A 211 -20.19 -5.83 -16.64
CA PRO A 211 -19.04 -5.16 -17.24
C PRO A 211 -19.24 -3.66 -17.46
N GLU A 212 -20.48 -3.18 -17.57
CA GLU A 212 -20.77 -1.75 -17.78
C GLU A 212 -20.53 -0.92 -16.52
N VAL A 213 -20.52 -1.53 -15.32
CA VAL A 213 -20.23 -0.80 -14.06
C VAL A 213 -18.76 -0.82 -13.68
N LEU A 214 -17.94 -1.65 -14.31
CA LEU A 214 -16.50 -1.74 -14.07
C LEU A 214 -15.79 -0.55 -14.73
N ARG A 215 -15.23 0.34 -13.94
CA ARG A 215 -14.47 1.49 -14.41
C ARG A 215 -12.96 1.22 -14.49
N GLY A 216 -12.47 0.23 -13.74
CA GLY A 216 -11.09 -0.16 -13.67
C GLY A 216 -10.71 -0.74 -12.32
N LEU A 217 -9.50 -0.48 -11.91
CA LEU A 217 -8.98 -0.80 -10.59
C LEU A 217 -8.55 0.47 -9.86
N GLY A 218 -8.62 0.40 -8.55
CA GLY A 218 -8.02 1.38 -7.66
C GLY A 218 -7.33 0.69 -6.49
N THR A 219 -6.66 1.45 -5.65
CA THR A 219 -6.13 0.95 -4.39
C THR A 219 -7.27 0.73 -3.40
N GLY A 220 -7.21 -0.38 -2.67
CA GLY A 220 -8.12 -0.63 -1.55
C GLY A 220 -7.65 0.03 -0.27
N SER A 221 -8.48 -0.06 0.78
CA SER A 221 -8.16 0.45 2.11
C SER A 221 -7.37 -0.58 2.92
N VAL A 222 -6.34 -1.18 2.31
CA VAL A 222 -5.35 -2.04 2.98
C VAL A 222 -3.98 -1.47 2.70
N ALA A 223 -3.32 -1.04 3.76
CA ALA A 223 -1.95 -0.56 3.74
C ALA A 223 -1.21 -1.12 4.93
N ARG A 224 -0.11 -1.80 4.69
CA ARG A 224 0.77 -2.36 5.72
C ARG A 224 2.21 -2.07 5.38
N PHE A 225 2.99 -1.82 6.42
CA PHE A 225 4.41 -1.60 6.30
C PHE A 225 5.15 -2.66 7.11
N ASP A 226 6.03 -3.40 6.47
CA ASP A 226 6.90 -4.40 7.11
C ASP A 226 8.36 -4.03 6.91
N THR A 227 9.24 -4.65 7.68
CA THR A 227 10.67 -4.47 7.50
C THR A 227 11.35 -5.82 7.37
N ASP A 228 12.32 -5.90 6.47
CA ASP A 228 13.18 -7.09 6.29
C ASP A 228 14.46 -6.99 7.14
N TRP A 229 14.49 -6.09 8.15
CA TRP A 229 15.66 -5.96 9.01
C TRP A 229 15.82 -7.19 9.93
N PRO A 230 17.05 -7.67 10.09
CA PRO A 230 18.33 -7.11 9.63
C PRO A 230 18.77 -7.51 8.22
N ASP A 231 18.02 -8.34 7.49
CA ASP A 231 18.53 -9.08 6.34
C ASP A 231 18.68 -8.21 5.07
N SER A 232 17.68 -7.45 4.66
CA SER A 232 17.73 -6.62 3.44
C SER A 232 17.72 -5.12 3.68
N GLY A 233 17.44 -4.69 4.89
CA GLY A 233 17.53 -3.29 5.31
C GLY A 233 16.47 -2.37 4.72
N GLY A 234 15.36 -2.89 4.20
CA GLY A 234 14.30 -2.12 3.56
C GLY A 234 12.99 -2.07 4.33
N ILE A 235 12.19 -1.06 4.06
CA ILE A 235 10.79 -0.99 4.44
C ILE A 235 9.97 -1.47 3.25
N ARG A 236 9.05 -2.40 3.48
CA ARG A 236 8.11 -2.91 2.47
C ARG A 236 6.73 -2.33 2.71
N PHE A 237 6.13 -1.87 1.63
CA PHE A 237 4.71 -1.56 1.56
C PHE A 237 3.96 -2.76 1.01
N ASN A 238 2.83 -3.10 1.62
CA ASN A 238 1.88 -4.10 1.14
C ASN A 238 0.49 -3.46 1.15
N GLY A 239 -0.11 -3.38 -0.02
CA GLY A 239 -1.46 -2.87 -0.24
C GLY A 239 -2.29 -3.84 -1.05
N SER A 240 -3.44 -3.39 -1.50
CA SER A 240 -4.32 -4.21 -2.33
C SER A 240 -4.95 -3.41 -3.46
N ALA A 241 -5.14 -4.06 -4.60
CA ALA A 241 -5.96 -3.57 -5.70
C ALA A 241 -7.40 -4.04 -5.53
N CYS A 242 -8.36 -3.14 -5.72
CA CYS A 242 -9.78 -3.45 -5.67
C CYS A 242 -10.49 -2.97 -6.95
N LEU A 243 -11.68 -3.50 -7.19
CA LEU A 243 -12.51 -3.07 -8.30
C LEU A 243 -12.99 -1.62 -8.07
N ASP A 244 -12.81 -0.77 -9.08
CA ASP A 244 -13.54 0.49 -9.19
C ASP A 244 -14.86 0.23 -9.94
N ALA A 245 -15.86 -0.17 -9.18
CA ALA A 245 -17.19 -0.49 -9.70
C ALA A 245 -18.27 -0.17 -8.67
N ASP A 246 -19.39 0.40 -9.11
CA ASP A 246 -20.51 0.72 -8.24
C ASP A 246 -21.09 -0.54 -7.58
N GLY A 247 -21.22 -0.50 -6.26
CA GLY A 247 -21.75 -1.61 -5.45
C GLY A 247 -20.73 -2.69 -5.07
N TYR A 248 -19.48 -2.57 -5.50
CA TYR A 248 -18.41 -3.52 -5.20
C TYR A 248 -17.30 -2.90 -4.35
N TYR A 249 -17.64 -2.09 -3.40
CA TYR A 249 -16.71 -1.48 -2.45
C TYR A 249 -15.90 -2.55 -1.72
N TYR A 250 -14.57 -2.37 -1.65
CA TYR A 250 -13.62 -3.30 -1.01
C TYR A 250 -13.58 -4.71 -1.64
N TRP A 251 -13.88 -4.84 -2.92
CA TRP A 251 -13.70 -6.10 -3.62
C TRP A 251 -12.26 -6.23 -4.10
N TYR A 252 -11.45 -6.86 -3.29
CA TYR A 252 -10.02 -7.04 -3.53
C TYR A 252 -9.76 -8.15 -4.54
N VAL A 253 -8.92 -7.87 -5.53
CA VAL A 253 -8.63 -8.77 -6.66
C VAL A 253 -7.15 -9.13 -6.79
N ALA A 254 -6.25 -8.33 -6.24
CA ALA A 254 -4.81 -8.58 -6.25
C ALA A 254 -4.14 -7.86 -5.06
N ASP A 255 -2.96 -8.35 -4.67
CA ASP A 255 -2.10 -7.68 -3.71
C ASP A 255 -1.06 -6.82 -4.44
N ILE A 256 -0.70 -5.71 -3.82
CA ILE A 256 0.35 -4.81 -4.29
C ILE A 256 1.48 -4.85 -3.29
N SER A 257 2.72 -4.96 -3.76
CA SER A 257 3.90 -4.80 -2.92
C SER A 257 4.90 -3.81 -3.52
N ALA A 258 5.63 -3.12 -2.67
CA ALA A 258 6.66 -2.15 -3.06
C ALA A 258 7.73 -2.03 -1.98
N TYR A 259 8.88 -1.44 -2.34
CA TYR A 259 9.84 -0.95 -1.37
C TYR A 259 9.60 0.53 -1.10
N VAL A 260 9.74 0.90 0.18
CA VAL A 260 9.69 2.30 0.62
C VAL A 260 11.12 2.75 0.93
N SER A 261 11.56 3.82 0.30
CA SER A 261 12.75 4.55 0.70
C SER A 261 12.37 5.94 1.22
N TYR A 262 13.16 6.45 2.13
CA TYR A 262 13.04 7.79 2.69
C TYR A 262 14.38 8.50 2.56
N ALA A 263 14.36 9.75 2.13
CA ALA A 263 15.53 10.61 2.12
C ALA A 263 15.12 12.08 2.09
N GLY A 264 15.65 12.86 3.02
CA GLY A 264 15.46 14.31 3.06
C GLY A 264 14.00 14.76 3.08
N GLY A 265 13.15 14.08 3.81
CA GLY A 265 11.72 14.40 3.90
C GLY A 265 10.87 13.93 2.71
N VAL A 266 11.39 13.04 1.87
CA VAL A 266 10.67 12.50 0.72
C VAL A 266 10.59 10.98 0.82
N PHE A 267 9.38 10.43 0.72
CA PHE A 267 9.15 9.00 0.57
C PHE A 267 9.07 8.62 -0.91
N THR A 268 9.57 7.44 -1.23
CA THR A 268 9.45 6.86 -2.58
C THR A 268 9.03 5.40 -2.51
N LEU A 269 7.92 5.05 -3.18
CA LEU A 269 7.55 3.68 -3.48
C LEU A 269 8.23 3.26 -4.79
N SER A 270 9.01 2.21 -4.74
CA SER A 270 9.71 1.63 -5.90
C SER A 270 9.51 0.14 -5.98
N ASP A 271 9.92 -0.47 -7.08
CA ASP A 271 9.76 -1.91 -7.32
C ASP A 271 8.33 -2.38 -7.03
N LEU A 272 7.38 -1.70 -7.68
CA LEU A 272 5.96 -1.97 -7.57
C LEU A 272 5.62 -3.30 -8.24
N HIS A 273 5.00 -4.21 -7.51
CA HIS A 273 4.62 -5.55 -7.97
C HIS A 273 3.16 -5.86 -7.69
N LEU A 274 2.52 -6.59 -8.61
CA LEU A 274 1.22 -7.22 -8.43
C LEU A 274 1.38 -8.71 -8.10
N ASN A 275 0.60 -9.18 -7.15
CA ASN A 275 0.53 -10.58 -6.78
C ASN A 275 -0.93 -11.07 -6.80
N SER A 276 -1.14 -12.33 -7.17
CA SER A 276 -2.48 -12.93 -7.06
C SER A 276 -2.82 -13.18 -5.59
N ASN A 277 -4.05 -12.86 -5.21
CA ASN A 277 -4.63 -13.26 -3.92
C ASN A 277 -4.84 -14.78 -3.86
#